data_a143ba1a1d051e7e99994a5fcc8642fb
#
_entry.id   a143ba1a1d051e7e99994a5fcc8642fb
#
_cell.length_a   1.000
_cell.length_b   1.000
_cell.length_c   1.000
_cell.angle_alpha   90.00
_cell.angle_beta   90.00
_cell.angle_gamma   90.00
#
_symmetry.space_group_name_H-M   'P 1'
#
loop_
_entity.id
_entity.type
_entity.pdbx_description
1 polymer ?
#
loop_
_entity_poly.entity_id
_entity_poly.type
_entity_poly.pdbx_seq_one_letter_code
_entity_poly.pdbx_strand_id
1 'polypeptide(L)'
;FKEVVEHTAEAYGISADVVWDDFQDPLVSDPGLAKAVAADANDYAQLEPIRQSMAGEDFCEFAKVALPVFAFVGSNGQEGCADWHSPHFVGLDESIPTFVNFYVNTALRVLNELR
;
A
#
# COMPACT_ATOMS: atom_id res chain seq x y z
N PHE A 1 -14.78 -0.20 19.92
CA PHE A 1 -15.82 -0.35 18.88
C PHE A 1 -16.97 -1.20 19.39
N LYS A 2 -16.74 -2.46 19.84
CA LYS A 2 -17.76 -3.38 20.31
C LYS A 2 -18.68 -2.77 21.38
N GLU A 3 -18.11 -2.22 22.45
CA GLU A 3 -18.85 -1.55 23.53
C GLU A 3 -19.77 -0.41 23.01
N VAL A 4 -19.30 0.37 22.03
CA VAL A 4 -20.11 1.45 21.45
C VAL A 4 -21.33 0.89 20.71
N VAL A 5 -21.14 -0.21 19.98
CA VAL A 5 -22.27 -0.86 19.27
C VAL A 5 -23.27 -1.43 20.26
N GLU A 6 -22.81 -2.15 21.28
CA GLU A 6 -23.66 -2.77 22.31
C GLU A 6 -24.47 -1.72 23.09
N HIS A 7 -23.82 -0.67 23.60
CA HIS A 7 -24.52 0.40 24.33
C HIS A 7 -25.49 1.20 23.44
N THR A 8 -25.13 1.38 22.15
CA THR A 8 -26.05 2.02 21.21
C THR A 8 -27.30 1.14 20.99
N ALA A 9 -27.11 -0.14 20.79
CA ALA A 9 -28.21 -1.09 20.62
C ALA A 9 -29.16 -1.09 21.86
N GLU A 10 -28.59 -1.15 23.07
CA GLU A 10 -29.34 -1.06 24.32
C GLU A 10 -30.18 0.22 24.40
N ALA A 11 -29.61 1.36 24.02
CA ALA A 11 -30.34 2.65 24.03
C ALA A 11 -31.58 2.65 23.11
N TYR A 12 -31.57 1.81 22.09
CA TYR A 12 -32.72 1.61 21.18
C TYR A 12 -33.58 0.39 21.55
N GLY A 13 -33.29 -0.30 22.66
CA GLY A 13 -34.08 -1.45 23.11
C GLY A 13 -33.90 -2.70 22.23
N ILE A 14 -32.79 -2.80 21.53
CA ILE A 14 -32.41 -3.95 20.69
C ILE A 14 -31.10 -4.57 21.18
N SER A 15 -30.81 -5.80 20.77
CA SER A 15 -29.53 -6.45 21.01
C SER A 15 -28.68 -6.41 19.74
N ALA A 16 -27.35 -6.28 19.90
CA ALA A 16 -26.39 -6.43 18.82
C ALA A 16 -25.46 -7.63 19.13
N ASP A 17 -25.24 -8.47 18.13
CA ASP A 17 -24.18 -9.47 18.15
C ASP A 17 -23.05 -8.98 17.25
N VAL A 18 -21.87 -8.74 17.86
CA VAL A 18 -20.70 -8.21 17.16
C VAL A 18 -19.70 -9.33 16.95
N VAL A 19 -19.66 -9.83 15.74
CA VAL A 19 -18.60 -10.75 15.28
C VAL A 19 -17.44 -9.92 14.77
N TRP A 20 -16.26 -10.16 15.30
CA TRP A 20 -15.04 -9.46 14.90
C TRP A 20 -14.06 -10.50 14.37
N ASP A 21 -13.81 -10.46 13.09
CA ASP A 21 -12.74 -11.24 12.49
C ASP A 21 -11.41 -10.47 12.62
N ASP A 22 -10.31 -11.21 12.80
CA ASP A 22 -8.98 -10.62 12.78
C ASP A 22 -8.76 -9.90 11.46
N PHE A 23 -8.38 -8.63 11.56
CA PHE A 23 -8.14 -7.79 10.40
C PHE A 23 -6.63 -7.64 10.18
N GLN A 24 -6.29 -7.24 8.97
CA GLN A 24 -4.90 -7.02 8.56
C GLN A 24 -4.24 -5.92 9.39
N ASP A 25 -2.96 -6.11 9.69
CA ASP A 25 -2.14 -5.07 10.30
C ASP A 25 -1.92 -3.89 9.33
N PRO A 26 -1.66 -2.67 9.83
CA PRO A 26 -1.26 -1.58 8.95
C PRO A 26 0.03 -1.91 8.19
N LEU A 27 0.03 -1.69 6.88
CA LEU A 27 1.25 -1.77 6.10
C LEU A 27 2.09 -0.51 6.31
N VAL A 28 3.25 -0.69 6.94
CA VAL A 28 4.21 0.38 7.19
C VAL A 28 5.55 -0.01 6.58
N SER A 29 5.99 0.71 5.56
CA SER A 29 7.31 0.52 4.97
C SER A 29 8.43 0.81 5.98
N ASP A 30 9.51 0.02 5.94
CA ASP A 30 10.72 0.34 6.71
C ASP A 30 11.28 1.69 6.26
N PRO A 31 11.49 2.65 7.19
CA PRO A 31 11.91 4.00 6.82
C PRO A 31 13.30 4.07 6.16
N GLY A 32 14.21 3.20 6.58
CA GLY A 32 15.56 3.14 6.01
C GLY A 32 15.55 2.64 4.58
N LEU A 33 14.88 1.50 4.37
CA LEU A 33 14.73 0.90 3.04
C LEU A 33 13.91 1.79 2.10
N ALA A 34 12.81 2.38 2.58
CA ALA A 34 11.99 3.29 1.79
C ALA A 34 12.79 4.53 1.32
N LYS A 35 13.61 5.10 2.20
CA LYS A 35 14.48 6.24 1.84
C LYS A 35 15.52 5.85 0.80
N ALA A 36 16.14 4.69 0.94
CA ALA A 36 17.15 4.19 0.00
C ALA A 36 16.54 3.93 -1.38
N VAL A 37 15.40 3.24 -1.42
CA VAL A 37 14.67 2.95 -2.66
C VAL A 37 14.17 4.23 -3.34
N ALA A 38 13.66 5.20 -2.57
CA ALA A 38 13.24 6.49 -3.12
C ALA A 38 14.41 7.27 -3.72
N ALA A 39 15.60 7.21 -3.13
CA ALA A 39 16.79 7.86 -3.70
C ALA A 39 17.14 7.30 -5.08
N ASP A 40 17.07 5.96 -5.27
CA ASP A 40 17.32 5.32 -6.55
C ASP A 40 16.19 5.61 -7.57
N ALA A 41 14.95 5.69 -7.08
CA ALA A 41 13.81 5.93 -7.96
C ALA A 41 13.83 7.30 -8.64
N ASN A 42 14.52 8.29 -8.08
CA ASN A 42 14.70 9.61 -8.71
C ASN A 42 15.40 9.55 -10.09
N ASP A 43 16.14 8.49 -10.37
CA ASP A 43 16.84 8.33 -11.63
C ASP A 43 15.92 7.94 -12.80
N TYR A 44 14.72 7.43 -12.51
CA TYR A 44 13.81 6.90 -13.53
C TYR A 44 12.33 7.23 -13.32
N ALA A 45 11.96 7.88 -12.22
CA ALA A 45 10.59 8.24 -11.91
C ALA A 45 10.49 9.61 -11.24
N GLN A 46 9.37 10.28 -11.42
CA GLN A 46 9.01 11.43 -10.62
C GLN A 46 8.39 10.92 -9.31
N LEU A 47 8.95 11.36 -8.18
CA LEU A 47 8.42 11.02 -6.86
C LEU A 47 7.36 12.02 -6.42
N GLU A 48 6.25 11.50 -5.94
CA GLU A 48 5.19 12.28 -5.33
C GLU A 48 5.09 11.98 -3.83
N PRO A 49 4.70 12.97 -3.01
CA PRO A 49 4.49 12.74 -1.60
C PRO A 49 3.43 11.66 -1.36
N ILE A 50 3.76 10.68 -0.53
CA ILE A 50 2.82 9.63 -0.14
C ILE A 50 1.66 10.26 0.65
N ARG A 51 0.44 9.89 0.25
CA ARG A 51 -0.77 10.12 1.04
C ARG A 51 -1.10 8.86 1.81
N GLN A 52 -1.41 9.01 3.09
CA GLN A 52 -1.91 7.88 3.87
C GLN A 52 -3.20 7.36 3.24
N SER A 53 -3.24 6.05 2.98
CA SER A 53 -4.42 5.36 2.47
C SER A 53 -5.07 4.54 3.59
N MET A 54 -6.39 4.43 3.56
CA MET A 54 -7.17 3.54 4.42
C MET A 54 -7.50 2.21 3.73
N ALA A 55 -6.94 1.98 2.53
CA ALA A 55 -7.08 0.70 1.83
C ALA A 55 -6.36 -0.41 2.59
N GLY A 56 -6.97 -1.58 2.66
CA GLY A 56 -6.30 -2.80 3.12
C GLY A 56 -5.30 -3.29 2.09
N GLU A 57 -4.19 -3.90 2.55
CA GLU A 57 -3.14 -4.39 1.68
C GLU A 57 -2.51 -5.68 2.27
N ASP A 58 -2.65 -6.78 1.55
CA ASP A 58 -2.17 -8.10 1.98
C ASP A 58 -0.65 -8.17 2.15
N PHE A 59 0.08 -7.25 1.50
CA PHE A 59 1.53 -7.16 1.62
C PHE A 59 1.99 -6.90 3.06
N CYS A 60 1.11 -6.41 3.95
CA CYS A 60 1.40 -6.26 5.37
C CYS A 60 1.85 -7.58 6.03
N GLU A 61 1.40 -8.73 5.52
CA GLU A 61 1.78 -10.03 6.05
C GLU A 61 3.28 -10.32 5.88
N PHE A 62 3.90 -9.80 4.84
CA PHE A 62 5.36 -9.93 4.64
C PHE A 62 6.16 -9.13 5.68
N ALA A 63 5.59 -8.07 6.24
CA ALA A 63 6.24 -7.29 7.30
C ALA A 63 6.49 -8.10 8.58
N LYS A 64 5.80 -9.22 8.76
CA LYS A 64 6.00 -10.14 9.90
C LYS A 64 7.30 -10.95 9.78
N VAL A 65 7.88 -11.05 8.59
CA VAL A 65 9.05 -11.92 8.31
C VAL A 65 10.20 -11.19 7.62
N ALA A 66 9.98 -9.99 7.08
CA ALA A 66 10.99 -9.20 6.38
C ALA A 66 10.71 -7.69 6.52
N LEU A 67 11.71 -6.86 6.24
CA LEU A 67 11.53 -5.41 6.17
C LEU A 67 10.75 -5.07 4.89
N PRO A 68 9.55 -4.51 4.99
CA PRO A 68 8.74 -4.20 3.82
C PRO A 68 9.13 -2.85 3.21
N VAL A 69 9.05 -2.74 1.91
CA VAL A 69 8.91 -1.48 1.19
C VAL A 69 7.80 -1.59 0.17
N PHE A 70 6.87 -0.68 0.23
CA PHE A 70 5.72 -0.64 -0.67
C PHE A 70 5.65 0.71 -1.38
N ALA A 71 5.41 0.69 -2.67
CA ALA A 71 5.31 1.89 -3.47
C ALA A 71 4.09 1.83 -4.39
N PHE A 72 3.37 2.94 -4.47
CA PHE A 72 2.40 3.14 -5.53
C PHE A 72 3.12 3.65 -6.79
N VAL A 73 2.85 3.01 -7.91
CA VAL A 73 3.37 3.45 -9.21
C VAL A 73 2.19 3.92 -10.07
N GLY A 74 2.27 5.16 -10.56
CA GLY A 74 1.27 5.69 -11.48
C GLY A 74 1.23 4.87 -12.77
N SER A 75 0.07 4.35 -13.12
CA SER A 75 -0.12 3.50 -14.30
C SER A 75 -0.89 4.16 -15.44
N ASN A 76 -1.52 5.31 -15.16
CA ASN A 76 -2.24 6.07 -16.17
C ASN A 76 -2.26 7.56 -15.77
N GLY A 77 -1.63 8.41 -16.55
CA GLY A 77 -1.55 9.85 -16.30
C GLY A 77 -2.57 10.67 -17.09
N GLN A 78 -3.58 10.05 -17.72
CA GLN A 78 -4.60 10.77 -18.48
C GLN A 78 -5.60 11.45 -17.55
N GLU A 79 -5.98 12.67 -17.89
CA GLU A 79 -7.01 13.39 -17.15
C GLU A 79 -8.35 12.63 -17.20
N GLY A 80 -8.95 12.44 -16.04
CA GLY A 80 -10.23 11.71 -15.89
C GLY A 80 -10.08 10.18 -16.00
N CYS A 81 -8.87 9.62 -15.94
CA CYS A 81 -8.69 8.18 -15.86
C CYS A 81 -9.38 7.63 -14.60
N ALA A 82 -9.91 6.42 -14.73
CA ALA A 82 -10.58 5.75 -13.62
C ALA A 82 -9.54 5.30 -12.57
N ASP A 83 -9.94 5.39 -11.31
CA ASP A 83 -9.15 4.93 -10.17
C ASP A 83 -9.10 3.40 -10.09
N TRP A 84 -8.18 2.86 -9.28
CA TRP A 84 -8.11 1.41 -9.01
C TRP A 84 -9.46 0.88 -8.51
N HIS A 85 -9.69 -0.41 -8.68
CA HIS A 85 -10.96 -1.09 -8.38
C HIS A 85 -12.16 -0.63 -9.24
N SER A 86 -11.98 0.32 -10.16
CA SER A 86 -12.99 0.65 -11.15
C SER A 86 -13.01 -0.39 -12.28
N PRO A 87 -14.20 -0.78 -12.81
CA PRO A 87 -14.27 -1.63 -13.99
C PRO A 87 -13.75 -0.93 -15.25
N HIS A 88 -13.50 0.37 -15.20
CA HIS A 88 -12.92 1.18 -16.27
C HIS A 88 -11.45 1.51 -16.05
N PHE A 89 -10.81 0.91 -15.03
CA PHE A 89 -9.39 1.11 -14.80
C PHE A 89 -8.57 0.58 -15.98
N VAL A 90 -7.63 1.39 -16.44
CA VAL A 90 -6.70 1.03 -17.53
C VAL A 90 -5.30 1.44 -17.12
N GLY A 91 -4.41 0.47 -17.01
CA GLY A 91 -2.96 0.72 -16.94
C GLY A 91 -2.39 0.87 -18.36
N LEU A 92 -1.52 1.84 -18.56
CA LEU A 92 -0.85 2.07 -19.84
C LEU A 92 0.49 1.35 -19.89
N ASP A 93 0.86 0.84 -21.07
CA ASP A 93 2.12 0.12 -21.28
C ASP A 93 3.35 1.00 -21.00
N GLU A 94 3.22 2.31 -21.15
CA GLU A 94 4.24 3.30 -20.85
C GLU A 94 4.66 3.29 -19.36
N SER A 95 3.83 2.75 -18.48
CA SER A 95 4.16 2.58 -17.05
C SER A 95 5.06 1.37 -16.76
N ILE A 96 5.10 0.38 -17.67
CA ILE A 96 5.84 -0.88 -17.48
C ILE A 96 7.32 -0.65 -17.18
N PRO A 97 8.06 0.21 -17.90
CA PRO A 97 9.46 0.47 -17.58
C PRO A 97 9.69 0.97 -16.14
N THR A 98 8.78 1.79 -15.61
CA THR A 98 8.88 2.27 -14.23
C THR A 98 8.72 1.13 -13.22
N PHE A 99 7.76 0.24 -13.43
CA PHE A 99 7.60 -0.96 -12.59
C PHE A 99 8.82 -1.86 -12.64
N VAL A 100 9.35 -2.14 -13.85
CA VAL A 100 10.53 -2.99 -14.02
C VAL A 100 11.73 -2.37 -13.32
N ASN A 101 12.00 -1.09 -13.53
CA ASN A 101 13.10 -0.38 -12.87
C ASN A 101 12.96 -0.40 -11.35
N PHE A 102 11.76 -0.19 -10.83
CA PHE A 102 11.52 -0.25 -9.39
C PHE A 102 11.92 -1.61 -8.82
N TYR A 103 11.44 -2.71 -9.36
CA TYR A 103 11.76 -4.05 -8.86
C TYR A 103 13.23 -4.40 -9.01
N VAL A 104 13.81 -4.16 -10.17
CA VAL A 104 15.22 -4.52 -10.47
C VAL A 104 16.17 -3.72 -9.59
N ASN A 105 16.02 -2.40 -9.53
CA ASN A 105 16.91 -1.54 -8.78
C ASN A 105 16.79 -1.78 -7.27
N THR A 106 15.56 -1.98 -6.76
CA THR A 106 15.34 -2.33 -5.35
C THR A 106 16.02 -3.65 -4.99
N ALA A 107 15.84 -4.68 -5.82
CA ALA A 107 16.47 -5.98 -5.58
C ALA A 107 18.01 -5.89 -5.61
N LEU A 108 18.59 -5.20 -6.58
CA LEU A 108 20.03 -5.02 -6.70
C LEU A 108 20.59 -4.21 -5.51
N ARG A 109 19.90 -3.17 -5.06
CA ARG A 109 20.32 -2.39 -3.90
C ARG A 109 20.39 -3.28 -2.66
N VAL A 110 19.31 -3.98 -2.33
CA VAL A 110 19.25 -4.84 -1.14
C VAL A 110 20.32 -5.92 -1.18
N LEU A 111 20.52 -6.57 -2.33
CA LEU A 111 21.53 -7.60 -2.51
C LEU A 111 22.97 -7.05 -2.37
N ASN A 112 23.22 -5.80 -2.73
CA ASN A 112 24.52 -5.17 -2.59
C ASN A 112 24.82 -4.72 -1.15
N GLU A 113 23.80 -4.36 -0.38
CA GLU A 113 23.94 -4.00 1.03
C GLU A 113 24.17 -5.22 1.94
N LEU A 114 23.81 -6.42 1.47
CA LEU A 114 24.01 -7.68 2.19
C LEU A 114 25.41 -8.30 1.96
N ARG A 115 26.25 -7.71 1.12
CA ARG A 115 27.65 -8.15 0.83
C ARG A 115 28.65 -7.38 1.68
#